data_919e03ac0ea6ef34b5638b1ef0ac52ad
#
_entry.id   919e03ac0ea6ef34b5638b1ef0ac52ad
#
_cell.length_a   1.000
_cell.length_b   1.000
_cell.length_c   1.000
_cell.angle_alpha   90.00
_cell.angle_beta   90.00
_cell.angle_gamma   90.00
#
_symmetry.space_group_name_H-M   'P 1'
#
loop_
_entity.id
_entity.type
_entity.pdbx_description
1 polymer ?
#
loop_
_entity_poly.entity_id
_entity_poly.type
_entity_poly.pdbx_seq_one_letter_code
_entity_poly.pdbx_strand_id
1 'polypeptide(L)'
;MEIERKFLFHKLPDQLDTYPHYGIEQAYVTTNPVIRVRKKTLYDAASAVSDCQYVLTVKSRGMLARQEFELPIDEDAYRTLCAKADGNVIAKTRYKIPLNQGLTLELDLFEGLFDGLVMGEVEFPEFILISMINMLPLSAICSN
;
A
#
# COMPACT_ATOMS: atom_id res chain seq x y z
N MET A 1 11.85 -7.62 -9.10
CA MET A 1 10.72 -8.53 -8.78
C MET A 1 10.16 -8.14 -7.42
N GLU A 2 8.85 -8.10 -7.30
CA GLU A 2 8.16 -7.77 -6.04
C GLU A 2 7.73 -9.05 -5.36
N ILE A 3 8.12 -9.22 -4.09
CA ILE A 3 7.70 -10.34 -3.22
C ILE A 3 7.03 -9.71 -2.00
N GLU A 4 5.73 -9.92 -1.84
CA GLU A 4 4.95 -9.34 -0.76
C GLU A 4 4.04 -10.35 -0.07
N ARG A 5 3.73 -10.10 1.20
CA ARG A 5 2.67 -10.81 1.93
C ARG A 5 1.68 -9.82 2.51
N LYS A 6 0.41 -10.21 2.49
CA LYS A 6 -0.71 -9.43 3.00
C LYS A 6 -1.31 -10.08 4.23
N PHE A 7 -1.74 -9.23 5.17
CA PHE A 7 -2.31 -9.64 6.45
C PHE A 7 -3.57 -8.81 6.73
N LEU A 8 -4.55 -9.43 7.37
CA LEU A 8 -5.70 -8.73 7.95
C LEU A 8 -5.44 -8.48 9.43
N PHE A 9 -5.77 -7.27 9.89
CA PHE A 9 -5.64 -6.88 11.28
C PHE A 9 -7.01 -6.64 11.89
N HIS A 10 -7.22 -7.15 13.09
CA HIS A 10 -8.44 -6.95 13.86
C HIS A 10 -8.27 -5.91 14.97
N LYS A 11 -7.04 -5.49 15.22
CA LYS A 11 -6.68 -4.50 16.24
C LYS A 11 -5.59 -3.58 15.68
N LEU A 12 -5.72 -2.28 15.94
CA LEU A 12 -4.70 -1.30 15.58
C LEU A 12 -3.50 -1.38 16.54
N PRO A 13 -2.27 -1.17 16.03
CA PRO A 13 -1.11 -0.98 16.89
C PRO A 13 -1.26 0.24 17.79
N ASP A 14 -0.66 0.18 18.97
CA ASP A 14 -0.59 1.32 19.85
C ASP A 14 0.29 2.43 19.23
N GLN A 15 -0.01 3.68 19.55
CA GLN A 15 0.77 4.85 19.10
C GLN A 15 0.91 4.96 17.58
N LEU A 16 -0.12 4.57 16.83
CA LEU A 16 -0.10 4.58 15.37
C LEU A 16 0.28 5.96 14.80
N ASP A 17 -0.18 7.04 15.42
CA ASP A 17 0.08 8.41 14.99
C ASP A 17 1.56 8.82 15.04
N THR A 18 2.40 8.04 15.74
CA THR A 18 3.86 8.29 15.79
C THR A 18 4.60 7.84 14.54
N TYR A 19 3.97 7.02 13.70
CA TYR A 19 4.59 6.53 12.48
C TYR A 19 4.33 7.44 11.29
N PRO A 20 5.28 7.52 10.34
CA PRO A 20 5.06 8.22 9.07
C PRO A 20 3.84 7.65 8.35
N HIS A 21 3.00 8.54 7.80
CA HIS A 21 1.80 8.14 7.07
C HIS A 21 1.46 9.12 5.95
N TYR A 22 0.67 8.65 5.00
CA TYR A 22 0.18 9.43 3.88
C TYR A 22 -1.14 8.90 3.37
N GLY A 23 -1.93 9.76 2.73
CA GLY A 23 -3.18 9.39 2.09
C GLY A 23 -2.95 8.71 0.75
N ILE A 24 -3.79 7.75 0.41
CA ILE A 24 -3.82 7.07 -0.89
C ILE A 24 -5.25 7.09 -1.41
N GLU A 25 -5.43 7.56 -2.64
CA GLU A 25 -6.62 7.32 -3.45
C GLU A 25 -6.19 6.54 -4.69
N GLN A 26 -6.86 5.44 -5.00
CA GLN A 26 -6.47 4.60 -6.13
C GLN A 26 -7.67 4.02 -6.85
N ALA A 27 -7.50 3.81 -8.16
CA ALA A 27 -8.47 3.18 -9.02
C ALA A 27 -7.80 2.17 -9.94
N TYR A 28 -8.50 1.07 -10.22
CA TYR A 28 -8.03 0.00 -11.11
C TYR A 28 -8.65 0.17 -12.48
N VAL A 29 -7.81 0.36 -13.51
CA VAL A 29 -8.26 0.34 -14.91
C VAL A 29 -8.54 -1.11 -15.33
N THR A 30 -7.70 -2.03 -14.89
CA THR A 30 -7.92 -3.48 -14.99
C THR A 30 -7.22 -4.18 -13.82
N THR A 31 -7.69 -5.37 -13.46
CA THR A 31 -7.13 -6.15 -12.36
C THR A 31 -6.26 -7.33 -12.82
N ASN A 32 -6.27 -7.67 -14.12
CA ASN A 32 -5.51 -8.80 -14.63
C ASN A 32 -5.08 -8.58 -16.10
N PRO A 33 -3.87 -8.06 -16.39
CA PRO A 33 -2.86 -7.60 -15.44
C PRO A 33 -3.36 -6.41 -14.60
N VAL A 34 -2.70 -6.16 -13.48
CA VAL A 34 -3.03 -4.99 -12.67
C VAL A 34 -2.55 -3.73 -13.39
N ILE A 35 -3.48 -2.83 -13.71
CA ILE A 35 -3.20 -1.46 -14.14
C ILE A 35 -3.95 -0.55 -13.19
N ARG A 36 -3.21 0.20 -12.40
CA ARG A 36 -3.73 1.03 -11.32
C ARG A 36 -3.19 2.44 -11.41
N VAL A 37 -4.03 3.43 -11.16
CA VAL A 37 -3.61 4.80 -10.93
C VAL A 37 -3.77 5.14 -9.46
N ARG A 38 -2.83 5.89 -8.93
CA ARG A 38 -2.78 6.26 -7.51
C ARG A 38 -2.42 7.73 -7.35
N LYS A 39 -3.15 8.41 -6.49
CA LYS A 39 -2.78 9.68 -5.90
C LYS A 39 -2.26 9.43 -4.50
N LYS A 40 -1.09 9.95 -4.20
CA LYS A 40 -0.49 9.94 -2.87
C LYS A 40 -0.50 11.36 -2.32
N THR A 41 -1.13 11.55 -1.18
CA THR A 41 -1.22 12.85 -0.51
C THR A 41 -0.25 12.87 0.66
N LEU A 42 0.72 13.77 0.62
CA LEU A 42 1.69 13.97 1.69
C LEU A 42 1.23 15.08 2.62
N TYR A 43 1.52 14.93 3.91
CA TYR A 43 1.16 15.88 4.94
C TYR A 43 2.43 16.44 5.59
N ASP A 44 2.37 17.72 5.99
CA ASP A 44 3.39 18.37 6.81
C ASP A 44 3.20 18.05 8.30
N ALA A 45 4.08 18.61 9.14
CA ALA A 45 4.03 18.42 10.59
C ALA A 45 2.74 18.97 11.24
N ALA A 46 2.03 19.88 10.58
CA ALA A 46 0.74 20.42 11.01
C ALA A 46 -0.47 19.64 10.45
N SER A 47 -0.22 18.49 9.81
CA SER A 47 -1.23 17.68 9.13
C SER A 47 -1.95 18.38 7.97
N ALA A 48 -1.34 19.42 7.41
CA ALA A 48 -1.80 20.06 6.19
C ALA A 48 -1.21 19.37 4.96
N VAL A 49 -1.94 19.37 3.85
CA VAL A 49 -1.45 18.81 2.59
C VAL A 49 -0.22 19.59 2.12
N SER A 50 0.91 18.91 2.00
CA SER A 50 2.17 19.49 1.54
C SER A 50 2.47 19.22 0.07
N ASP A 51 2.06 18.08 -0.45
CA ASP A 51 2.29 17.66 -1.83
C ASP A 51 1.32 16.57 -2.25
N CYS A 52 1.10 16.43 -3.56
CA CYS A 52 0.37 15.32 -4.18
C CYS A 52 1.21 14.71 -5.30
N GLN A 53 1.34 13.40 -5.26
CA GLN A 53 2.05 12.61 -6.25
C GLN A 53 1.10 11.65 -6.96
N TYR A 54 1.26 11.49 -8.26
CA TYR A 54 0.40 10.64 -9.07
C TYR A 54 1.24 9.61 -9.81
N VAL A 55 0.81 8.35 -9.76
CA VAL A 55 1.57 7.22 -10.32
C VAL A 55 0.64 6.27 -11.04
N LEU A 56 1.06 5.84 -12.24
CA LEU A 56 0.52 4.68 -12.93
C LEU A 56 1.36 3.46 -12.57
N THR A 57 0.73 2.39 -12.12
CA THR A 57 1.38 1.13 -11.78
C THR A 57 0.86 0.01 -12.68
N VAL A 58 1.77 -0.77 -13.23
CA VAL A 58 1.46 -2.01 -13.95
C VAL A 58 2.16 -3.17 -13.24
N LYS A 59 1.38 -4.21 -12.87
CA LYS A 59 1.90 -5.41 -12.23
C LYS A 59 1.63 -6.63 -13.08
N SER A 60 2.64 -7.47 -13.29
CA SER A 60 2.48 -8.74 -13.99
C SER A 60 1.60 -9.71 -13.21
N ARG A 61 1.14 -10.76 -13.88
CA ARG A 61 0.40 -11.85 -13.25
C ARG A 61 1.27 -12.57 -12.21
N GLY A 62 0.67 -13.04 -11.14
CA GLY A 62 1.32 -13.77 -10.07
C GLY A 62 0.79 -13.32 -8.70
N MET A 63 0.82 -14.23 -7.72
CA MET A 63 0.26 -13.95 -6.40
C MET A 63 1.31 -13.58 -5.37
N LEU A 64 2.52 -14.16 -5.44
CA LEU A 64 3.58 -13.97 -4.46
C LEU A 64 4.74 -13.14 -4.99
N ALA A 65 5.20 -13.43 -6.22
CA ALA A 65 6.29 -12.73 -6.88
C ALA A 65 5.85 -12.26 -8.26
N ARG A 66 6.01 -10.98 -8.55
CA ARG A 66 5.61 -10.39 -9.83
C ARG A 66 6.43 -9.16 -10.15
N GLN A 67 6.52 -8.85 -11.44
CA GLN A 67 7.16 -7.63 -11.92
C GLN A 67 6.23 -6.45 -11.71
N GLU A 68 6.79 -5.34 -11.28
CA GLU A 68 6.11 -4.08 -11.10
C GLU A 68 6.80 -2.99 -11.93
N PHE A 69 6.00 -2.19 -12.61
CA PHE A 69 6.45 -1.01 -13.33
C PHE A 69 5.65 0.19 -12.84
N GLU A 70 6.34 1.27 -12.47
CA GLU A 70 5.73 2.52 -12.03
C GLU A 70 6.15 3.66 -12.93
N LEU A 71 5.19 4.48 -13.34
CA LEU A 71 5.38 5.68 -14.14
C LEU A 71 4.74 6.87 -13.41
N PRO A 72 5.52 7.90 -13.05
CA PRO A 72 4.94 9.16 -12.59
C PRO A 72 4.07 9.79 -13.68
N ILE A 73 2.91 10.26 -13.32
CA ILE A 73 1.95 10.93 -14.21
C ILE A 73 1.53 12.26 -13.58
N ASP A 74 0.91 13.13 -14.35
CA ASP A 74 0.34 14.37 -13.84
C ASP A 74 -1.11 14.17 -13.37
N GLU A 75 -1.67 15.22 -12.75
CA GLU A 75 -3.02 15.20 -12.23
C GLU A 75 -4.06 14.98 -13.33
N ASP A 76 -3.88 15.58 -14.51
CA ASP A 76 -4.82 15.45 -15.64
C ASP A 76 -4.86 14.01 -16.16
N ALA A 77 -3.70 13.36 -16.29
CA ALA A 77 -3.61 11.96 -16.66
C ALA A 77 -4.26 11.05 -15.59
N TYR A 78 -4.02 11.34 -14.32
CA TYR A 78 -4.66 10.62 -13.21
C TYR A 78 -6.18 10.71 -13.28
N ARG A 79 -6.74 11.91 -13.45
CA ARG A 79 -8.19 12.13 -13.56
C ARG A 79 -8.79 11.42 -14.77
N THR A 80 -8.12 11.49 -15.92
CA THR A 80 -8.54 10.80 -17.15
C THR A 80 -8.60 9.29 -16.96
N LEU A 81 -7.58 8.70 -16.34
CA LEU A 81 -7.51 7.27 -16.10
C LEU A 81 -8.49 6.82 -15.01
N CYS A 82 -8.73 7.62 -13.97
CA CYS A 82 -9.79 7.36 -12.98
C CYS A 82 -11.16 7.28 -13.63
N ALA A 83 -11.45 8.15 -14.61
CA ALA A 83 -12.72 8.13 -15.34
C ALA A 83 -12.92 6.85 -16.17
N LYS A 84 -11.83 6.17 -16.54
CA LYS A 84 -11.83 4.90 -17.28
C LYS A 84 -11.73 3.67 -16.36
N ALA A 85 -11.61 3.88 -15.07
CA ALA A 85 -11.44 2.80 -14.12
C ALA A 85 -12.70 1.93 -14.01
N ASP A 86 -12.47 0.65 -13.77
CA ASP A 86 -13.52 -0.30 -13.41
C ASP A 86 -13.72 -0.30 -11.90
N GLY A 87 -14.95 -0.05 -11.46
CA GLY A 87 -15.30 0.03 -10.04
C GLY A 87 -15.04 1.38 -9.39
N ASN A 88 -14.92 1.37 -8.07
CA ASN A 88 -14.83 2.58 -7.27
C ASN A 88 -13.38 2.99 -6.98
N VAL A 89 -13.18 4.28 -6.71
CA VAL A 89 -11.94 4.77 -6.12
C VAL A 89 -11.85 4.27 -4.68
N ILE A 90 -10.70 3.71 -4.34
CA ILE A 90 -10.41 3.21 -2.99
C ILE A 90 -9.56 4.25 -2.28
N ALA A 91 -10.02 4.71 -1.12
CA ALA A 91 -9.28 5.65 -0.27
C ALA A 91 -8.80 4.94 0.99
N LYS A 92 -7.58 5.25 1.40
CA LYS A 92 -6.94 4.71 2.61
C LYS A 92 -5.82 5.61 3.11
N THR A 93 -5.50 5.48 4.40
CA THR A 93 -4.28 6.04 4.99
C THR A 93 -3.29 4.92 5.20
N ARG A 94 -2.06 5.09 4.71
CA ARG A 94 -0.97 4.13 4.84
C ARG A 94 0.04 4.59 5.86
N TYR A 95 0.30 3.75 6.84
CA TYR A 95 1.33 3.93 7.86
C TYR A 95 2.54 3.07 7.55
N LYS A 96 3.74 3.63 7.69
CA LYS A 96 5.01 2.93 7.51
C LYS A 96 5.56 2.57 8.89
N ILE A 97 5.49 1.30 9.25
CA ILE A 97 5.90 0.79 10.57
C ILE A 97 7.18 -0.03 10.39
N PRO A 98 8.33 0.41 10.94
CA PRO A 98 9.56 -0.35 10.85
C PRO A 98 9.46 -1.65 11.65
N LEU A 99 9.92 -2.73 11.04
CA LEU A 99 10.00 -4.06 11.64
C LEU A 99 11.47 -4.45 11.85
N ASN A 100 11.68 -5.56 12.55
CA ASN A 100 13.00 -6.16 12.67
C ASN A 100 13.57 -6.56 11.28
N GLN A 101 14.90 -6.69 11.21
CA GLN A 101 15.62 -7.07 9.98
C GLN A 101 15.49 -6.09 8.81
N GLY A 102 15.21 -4.81 9.09
CA GLY A 102 15.11 -3.79 8.06
C GLY A 102 13.84 -3.87 7.21
N LEU A 103 12.87 -4.68 7.61
CA LEU A 103 11.58 -4.76 6.95
C LEU A 103 10.66 -3.61 7.37
N THR A 104 9.68 -3.32 6.55
CA THR A 104 8.64 -2.32 6.85
C THR A 104 7.27 -2.95 6.66
N LEU A 105 6.42 -2.78 7.67
CA LEU A 105 4.99 -3.05 7.54
C LEU A 105 4.31 -1.79 6.95
N GLU A 106 3.65 -1.96 5.84
CA GLU A 106 2.72 -0.96 5.30
C GLU A 106 1.33 -1.29 5.81
N LEU A 107 0.83 -0.51 6.77
CA LEU A 107 -0.48 -0.72 7.37
C LEU A 107 -1.49 0.25 6.76
N ASP A 108 -2.51 -0.28 6.12
CA ASP A 108 -3.56 0.46 5.43
C ASP A 108 -4.84 0.47 6.26
N LEU A 109 -5.28 1.66 6.64
CA LEU A 109 -6.59 1.92 7.21
C LEU A 109 -7.49 2.44 6.09
N PHE A 110 -8.47 1.64 5.70
CA PHE A 110 -9.41 1.97 4.62
C PHE A 110 -10.46 2.96 5.09
N GLU A 111 -10.92 3.79 4.17
CA GLU A 111 -11.90 4.84 4.38
C GLU A 111 -13.12 4.64 3.47
N GLY A 112 -14.19 5.39 3.73
CA GLY A 112 -15.39 5.39 2.90
C GLY A 112 -16.09 4.03 2.89
N LEU A 113 -16.25 3.45 1.71
CA LEU A 113 -16.97 2.19 1.51
C LEU A 113 -16.35 1.00 2.26
N PHE A 114 -15.06 1.04 2.48
CA PHE A 114 -14.28 -0.02 3.16
C PHE A 114 -13.85 0.38 4.58
N ASP A 115 -14.49 1.39 5.16
CA ASP A 115 -14.19 1.84 6.52
C ASP A 115 -14.24 0.67 7.51
N GLY A 116 -13.24 0.59 8.38
CA GLY A 116 -13.06 -0.49 9.34
C GLY A 116 -12.18 -1.65 8.84
N LEU A 117 -11.86 -1.72 7.55
CA LEU A 117 -10.90 -2.68 7.03
C LEU A 117 -9.47 -2.20 7.32
N VAL A 118 -8.65 -3.06 7.90
CA VAL A 118 -7.24 -2.82 8.19
C VAL A 118 -6.40 -3.94 7.58
N MET A 119 -5.54 -3.58 6.64
CA MET A 119 -4.66 -4.54 5.95
C MET A 119 -3.20 -4.13 6.11
N GLY A 120 -2.34 -5.11 6.32
CA GLY A 120 -0.90 -4.92 6.31
C GLY A 120 -0.24 -5.63 5.14
N GLU A 121 0.79 -5.01 4.60
CA GLU A 121 1.65 -5.58 3.57
C GLU A 121 3.11 -5.49 4.01
N VAL A 122 3.86 -6.56 3.81
CA VAL A 122 5.31 -6.58 3.99
C VAL A 122 5.94 -7.02 2.68
N GLU A 123 6.83 -6.19 2.16
CA GLU A 123 7.65 -6.51 0.99
C GLU A 123 8.97 -7.11 1.45
N PHE A 124 9.37 -8.20 0.81
CA PHE A 124 10.59 -8.93 1.12
C PHE A 124 11.60 -8.77 -0.02
N PRO A 125 12.90 -8.56 0.32
CA PRO A 125 13.97 -8.59 -0.69
C PRO A 125 14.05 -9.95 -1.37
N GLU A 126 14.45 -9.97 -2.65
CA GLU A 126 14.54 -11.21 -3.46
C GLU A 126 15.46 -12.28 -2.87
N PHE A 127 16.46 -11.88 -2.06
CA PHE A 127 17.40 -12.80 -1.43
C PHE A 127 16.84 -13.51 -0.18
N ILE A 128 15.66 -13.12 0.31
CA ILE A 128 15.00 -13.81 1.42
C ILE A 128 14.25 -15.01 0.87
N LEU A 129 14.64 -16.21 1.33
CA LEU A 129 13.99 -17.45 0.91
C LEU A 129 12.52 -17.44 1.36
N ILE A 130 11.63 -17.85 0.46
CA ILE A 130 10.18 -17.93 0.69
C ILE A 130 9.85 -18.78 1.94
N SER A 131 10.66 -19.80 2.25
CA SER A 131 10.52 -20.60 3.46
C SER A 131 10.66 -19.80 4.75
N MET A 132 11.48 -18.74 4.76
CA MET A 132 11.62 -17.86 5.92
C MET A 132 10.40 -16.95 6.11
N ILE A 133 9.74 -16.57 5.02
CA ILE A 133 8.53 -15.76 5.05
C ILE A 133 7.39 -16.50 5.79
N ASN A 134 7.32 -17.81 5.62
CA ASN A 134 6.31 -18.65 6.26
C ASN A 134 6.55 -18.86 7.76
N MET A 135 7.75 -18.54 8.26
CA MET A 135 8.14 -18.70 9.66
C MET A 135 7.90 -17.46 10.52
N LEU A 136 7.50 -16.32 9.93
CA LEU A 136 7.16 -15.12 10.68
C LEU A 136 5.74 -15.26 11.25
N PRO A 137 5.57 -15.53 12.56
CA PRO A 137 4.24 -15.53 13.16
C PRO A 137 3.70 -14.09 13.15
N LEU A 138 2.40 -13.94 12.90
CA LEU A 138 1.68 -12.65 12.97
C LEU A 138 1.92 -11.92 14.31
N SER A 139 2.15 -12.68 15.38
CA SER A 139 2.48 -12.15 16.72
C SER A 139 3.84 -11.46 16.79
N ALA A 140 4.79 -11.80 15.93
CA ALA A 140 6.11 -11.15 15.88
C ALA A 140 6.06 -9.79 15.19
N ILE A 141 5.01 -9.50 14.42
CA ILE A 141 4.81 -8.25 13.69
C ILE A 141 4.13 -7.20 14.60
N CYS A 142 3.36 -7.65 15.60
CA CYS A 142 2.58 -6.78 16.49
C CYS A 142 3.20 -6.61 17.88
N SER A 143 4.41 -7.13 18.13
CA SER A 143 5.08 -6.97 19.42
C SER A 143 6.02 -5.78 19.37
N ASN A 144 5.47 -4.62 19.68
CA ASN A 144 6.04 -3.52 20.51
C ASN A 144 5.07 -2.35 20.52
#